data_3047a2ec790e9be70890127019c73351
#
_entry.id   3047a2ec790e9be70890127019c73351
#
_cell.length_a   1.000
_cell.length_b   1.000
_cell.length_c   1.000
_cell.angle_alpha   90.00
_cell.angle_beta   90.00
_cell.angle_gamma   90.00
#
_symmetry.space_group_name_H-M   'P 1'
#
loop_
_entity.id
_entity.type
_entity.pdbx_description
1 polymer ?
#
loop_
_entity_poly.entity_id
_entity_poly.type
_entity_poly.pdbx_seq_one_letter_code
_entity_poly.pdbx_strand_id
1 'polypeptide(L)'
;MTYQLKAIQAFSALGDPTRRAIFESLSQKPSAVGELATQFPVTRSAVSQHLKVLKEAELVTETAQGTKRIYQLDPRGLGAMRRWLDSHWASTLDSFKDFVDNQSPEDIKNDNQPR
;
A
#
# COMPACT_ATOMS: atom_id res chain seq x y z
N MET A 1 6.88 -10.29 -14.05
CA MET A 1 6.52 -9.03 -14.73
C MET A 1 5.15 -8.51 -14.32
N THR A 2 4.13 -9.36 -14.35
CA THR A 2 2.77 -8.91 -14.03
C THR A 2 2.65 -8.32 -12.63
N TYR A 3 3.26 -8.96 -11.62
CA TYR A 3 3.18 -8.45 -10.26
C TYR A 3 3.92 -7.12 -10.08
N GLN A 4 4.95 -6.87 -10.89
CA GLN A 4 5.69 -5.60 -10.82
C GLN A 4 4.83 -4.44 -11.28
N LEU A 5 4.08 -4.61 -12.37
CA LEU A 5 3.15 -3.58 -12.84
C LEU A 5 2.03 -3.36 -11.82
N LYS A 6 1.50 -4.44 -11.26
CA LYS A 6 0.46 -4.34 -10.22
C LYS A 6 0.99 -3.63 -8.98
N ALA A 7 2.23 -3.91 -8.60
CA ALA A 7 2.86 -3.24 -7.46
C ALA A 7 2.99 -1.74 -7.71
N ILE A 8 3.46 -1.34 -8.89
CA ILE A 8 3.60 0.06 -9.26
C ILE A 8 2.26 0.78 -9.24
N GLN A 9 1.22 0.16 -9.78
CA GLN A 9 -0.13 0.72 -9.78
C GLN A 9 -0.65 0.89 -8.35
N ALA A 10 -0.42 -0.11 -7.50
CA ALA A 10 -0.87 -0.06 -6.11
C ALA A 10 -0.14 1.04 -5.33
N PHE A 11 1.17 1.13 -5.47
CA PHE A 11 1.94 2.20 -4.82
C PHE A 11 1.48 3.57 -5.30
N SER A 12 1.27 3.73 -6.61
CA SER A 12 0.80 4.98 -7.18
C SER A 12 -0.57 5.37 -6.62
N ALA A 13 -1.49 4.41 -6.54
CA ALA A 13 -2.82 4.66 -5.99
C ALA A 13 -2.75 5.11 -4.53
N LEU A 14 -1.88 4.52 -3.74
CA LEU A 14 -1.71 4.85 -2.33
C LEU A 14 -0.83 6.09 -2.11
N GLY A 15 -0.29 6.66 -3.17
CA GLY A 15 0.47 7.89 -3.08
C GLY A 15 -0.37 9.12 -2.76
N ASP A 16 -1.65 9.11 -3.11
CA ASP A 16 -2.57 10.19 -2.77
C ASP A 16 -3.02 10.05 -1.31
N PRO A 17 -2.88 11.11 -0.48
CA PRO A 17 -3.22 11.01 0.93
C PRO A 17 -4.68 10.65 1.19
N THR A 18 -5.61 11.21 0.41
CA THR A 18 -7.04 10.94 0.59
C THR A 18 -7.36 9.49 0.20
N ARG A 19 -6.82 9.02 -0.93
CA ARG A 19 -7.01 7.61 -1.33
C ARG A 19 -6.45 6.66 -0.29
N ARG A 20 -5.27 6.97 0.24
CA ARG A 20 -4.66 6.14 1.28
C ARG A 20 -5.54 6.09 2.53
N ALA A 21 -6.09 7.24 2.94
CA ALA A 21 -6.98 7.30 4.11
C ALA A 21 -8.25 6.49 3.89
N ILE A 22 -8.83 6.54 2.68
CA ILE A 22 -10.00 5.73 2.32
C ILE A 22 -9.65 4.24 2.39
N PHE A 23 -8.51 3.87 1.83
CA PHE A 23 -8.03 2.50 1.88
C PHE A 23 -7.86 2.01 3.31
N GLU A 24 -7.24 2.82 4.16
CA GLU A 24 -7.04 2.49 5.58
C GLU A 24 -8.37 2.34 6.33
N SER A 25 -9.35 3.19 6.00
CA SER A 25 -10.69 3.06 6.57
C SER A 25 -11.33 1.74 6.20
N LEU A 26 -11.19 1.33 4.93
CA LEU A 26 -11.73 0.05 4.46
C LEU A 26 -11.03 -1.15 5.09
N SER A 27 -9.76 -0.98 5.50
CA SER A 27 -9.04 -2.05 6.21
C SER A 27 -9.65 -2.32 7.58
N GLN A 28 -10.34 -1.35 8.15
CA GLN A 28 -11.01 -1.51 9.43
C GLN A 28 -12.42 -2.09 9.27
N LYS A 29 -13.12 -1.67 8.22
CA LYS A 29 -14.51 -2.07 8.01
C LYS A 29 -14.92 -1.87 6.55
N PRO A 30 -15.48 -2.90 5.89
CA PRO A 30 -16.11 -2.70 4.59
C PRO A 30 -17.22 -1.66 4.69
N SER A 31 -17.32 -0.80 3.68
CA SER A 31 -18.23 0.34 3.74
C SER A 31 -18.78 0.70 2.36
N ALA A 32 -19.95 1.33 2.36
CA ALA A 32 -20.53 1.92 1.17
C ALA A 32 -19.98 3.32 0.93
N VAL A 33 -20.13 3.82 -0.31
CA VAL A 33 -19.65 5.17 -0.67
C VAL A 33 -20.21 6.24 0.26
N GLY A 34 -21.51 6.14 0.58
CA GLY A 34 -22.14 7.13 1.45
C GLY A 34 -21.56 7.15 2.85
N GLU A 35 -21.20 5.99 3.39
CA GLU A 35 -20.56 5.90 4.69
C GLU A 35 -19.17 6.54 4.66
N LEU A 36 -18.41 6.25 3.62
CA LEU A 36 -17.07 6.83 3.47
C LEU A 36 -17.14 8.35 3.31
N ALA A 37 -18.12 8.83 2.56
CA ALA A 37 -18.25 10.27 2.33
C ALA A 37 -18.52 11.06 3.60
N THR A 38 -19.08 10.44 4.63
CA THR A 38 -19.30 11.11 5.91
C THR A 38 -18.02 11.23 6.75
N GLN A 39 -17.01 10.45 6.44
CA GLN A 39 -15.77 10.40 7.22
C GLN A 39 -14.67 11.32 6.72
N PHE A 40 -14.79 11.80 5.49
CA PHE A 40 -13.73 12.57 4.84
C PHE A 40 -14.25 13.91 4.36
N PRO A 41 -13.43 14.97 4.40
CA PRO A 41 -13.84 16.31 3.96
C PRO A 41 -13.80 16.44 2.44
N VAL A 42 -14.45 15.52 1.75
CA VAL A 42 -14.51 15.48 0.28
C VAL A 42 -15.92 15.11 -0.13
N THR A 43 -16.27 15.43 -1.38
CA THR A 43 -17.60 15.12 -1.89
C THR A 43 -17.76 13.61 -2.12
N ARG A 44 -19.01 13.17 -2.15
CA ARG A 44 -19.30 11.77 -2.48
C ARG A 44 -18.77 11.41 -3.87
N SER A 45 -18.84 12.34 -4.80
CA SER A 45 -18.30 12.16 -6.14
C SER A 45 -16.78 11.93 -6.10
N ALA A 46 -16.07 12.70 -5.27
CA ALA A 46 -14.63 12.53 -5.10
C ALA A 46 -14.31 11.17 -4.50
N VAL A 47 -15.07 10.73 -3.50
CA VAL A 47 -14.90 9.39 -2.91
C VAL A 47 -15.06 8.32 -3.98
N SER A 48 -16.09 8.44 -4.83
CA SER A 48 -16.32 7.50 -5.92
C SER A 48 -15.14 7.44 -6.88
N GLN A 49 -14.55 8.58 -7.21
CA GLN A 49 -13.39 8.64 -8.10
C GLN A 49 -12.17 7.98 -7.45
N HIS A 50 -11.96 8.23 -6.17
CA HIS A 50 -10.86 7.60 -5.43
C HIS A 50 -11.03 6.08 -5.37
N LEU A 51 -12.25 5.60 -5.13
CA LEU A 51 -12.55 4.17 -5.11
C LEU A 51 -12.33 3.52 -6.47
N LYS A 52 -12.65 4.23 -7.55
CA LYS A 52 -12.39 3.73 -8.90
C LYS A 52 -10.89 3.48 -9.12
N VAL A 53 -10.06 4.44 -8.73
CA VAL A 53 -8.60 4.30 -8.85
C VAL A 53 -8.11 3.13 -8.02
N LEU A 54 -8.58 3.00 -6.78
CA LEU A 54 -8.21 1.89 -5.90
C LEU A 54 -8.64 0.54 -6.47
N LYS A 55 -9.83 0.49 -7.08
CA LYS A 55 -10.33 -0.73 -7.70
C LYS A 55 -9.51 -1.14 -8.91
N GLU A 56 -9.15 -0.18 -9.75
CA GLU A 56 -8.30 -0.44 -10.93
C GLU A 56 -6.91 -0.95 -10.51
N ALA A 57 -6.42 -0.50 -9.36
CA ALA A 57 -5.14 -0.96 -8.81
C ALA A 57 -5.26 -2.28 -8.05
N GLU A 58 -6.45 -2.89 -8.04
CA GLU A 58 -6.71 -4.14 -7.33
C GLU A 58 -6.45 -4.06 -5.82
N LEU A 59 -6.69 -2.88 -5.26
CA LEU A 59 -6.56 -2.65 -3.81
C LEU A 59 -7.91 -2.76 -3.10
N VAL A 60 -9.00 -2.54 -3.82
CA VAL A 60 -10.36 -2.70 -3.29
C VAL A 60 -11.22 -3.42 -4.31
N THR A 61 -12.25 -4.08 -3.82
CA THR A 61 -13.27 -4.71 -4.65
C THR A 61 -14.63 -4.28 -4.13
N GLU A 62 -15.66 -4.43 -4.95
CA GLU A 62 -17.01 -4.07 -4.56
C GLU A 62 -17.95 -5.25 -4.70
N THR A 63 -18.93 -5.28 -3.81
CA THR A 63 -19.98 -6.32 -3.81
C THR A 63 -21.33 -5.64 -3.69
N ALA A 64 -22.28 -6.06 -4.51
CA ALA A 64 -23.65 -5.56 -4.40
C ALA A 64 -24.30 -6.15 -3.15
N GLN A 65 -24.98 -5.30 -2.38
CA GLN A 65 -25.71 -5.69 -1.19
C GLN A 65 -27.01 -4.90 -1.17
N GLY A 66 -28.09 -5.52 -1.69
CA GLY A 66 -29.32 -4.80 -1.92
C GLY A 66 -29.14 -3.72 -2.95
N THR A 67 -29.49 -2.47 -2.61
CA THR A 67 -29.33 -1.31 -3.47
C THR A 67 -27.98 -0.64 -3.29
N LYS A 68 -27.15 -1.14 -2.36
CA LYS A 68 -25.85 -0.55 -2.03
C LYS A 68 -24.73 -1.39 -2.62
N ARG A 69 -23.60 -0.73 -2.84
CA ARG A 69 -22.34 -1.37 -3.19
C ARG A 69 -21.40 -1.20 -2.02
N ILE A 70 -20.92 -2.34 -1.53
CA ILE A 70 -20.01 -2.37 -0.38
C ILE A 70 -18.59 -2.57 -0.91
N TYR A 71 -17.69 -1.68 -0.51
CA TYR A 71 -16.27 -1.76 -0.87
C TYR A 71 -15.50 -2.41 0.27
N GLN A 72 -14.54 -3.23 -0.09
CA GLN A 72 -13.67 -3.90 0.87
C GLN A 72 -12.30 -4.11 0.26
N LEU A 73 -11.32 -4.49 1.08
CA LEU A 73 -9.97 -4.68 0.58
C LEU A 73 -9.90 -5.85 -0.39
N ASP A 74 -9.05 -5.67 -1.40
CA ASP A 74 -8.70 -6.72 -2.36
C ASP A 74 -7.24 -7.07 -2.08
N PRO A 75 -6.93 -8.33 -1.70
CA PRO A 75 -5.57 -8.71 -1.36
C PRO A 75 -4.61 -8.76 -2.54
N ARG A 76 -5.11 -8.72 -3.77
CA ARG A 76 -4.25 -8.87 -4.96
C ARG A 76 -3.22 -7.76 -5.08
N GLY A 77 -3.66 -6.50 -4.93
CA GLY A 77 -2.76 -5.35 -5.02
C GLY A 77 -1.74 -5.34 -3.89
N LEU A 78 -2.21 -5.60 -2.65
CA LEU A 78 -1.32 -5.69 -1.50
C LEU A 78 -0.31 -6.82 -1.65
N GLY A 79 -0.76 -7.97 -2.18
CA GLY A 79 0.14 -9.10 -2.42
C GLY A 79 1.23 -8.77 -3.42
N ALA A 80 0.89 -8.02 -4.48
CA ALA A 80 1.88 -7.58 -5.45
C ALA A 80 2.88 -6.61 -4.83
N MET A 81 2.40 -5.68 -4.00
CA MET A 81 3.28 -4.74 -3.26
C MET A 81 4.23 -5.50 -2.35
N ARG A 82 3.71 -6.48 -1.63
CA ARG A 82 4.52 -7.28 -0.71
C ARG A 82 5.61 -8.02 -1.46
N ARG A 83 5.29 -8.65 -2.59
CA ARG A 83 6.29 -9.36 -3.40
C ARG A 83 7.37 -8.41 -3.89
N TRP A 84 6.97 -7.22 -4.31
CA TRP A 84 7.92 -6.21 -4.76
C TRP A 84 8.85 -5.80 -3.60
N LEU A 85 8.28 -5.52 -2.44
CA LEU A 85 9.05 -5.15 -1.25
C LEU A 85 9.98 -6.28 -0.81
N ASP A 86 9.49 -7.52 -0.79
CA ASP A 86 10.31 -8.68 -0.40
C ASP A 86 11.49 -8.85 -1.34
N SER A 87 11.27 -8.67 -2.65
CA SER A 87 12.33 -8.76 -3.64
C SER A 87 13.41 -7.72 -3.41
N HIS A 88 13.01 -6.47 -3.18
CA HIS A 88 13.94 -5.37 -2.95
C HIS A 88 14.56 -5.43 -1.56
N TRP A 89 13.80 -5.89 -0.58
CA TRP A 89 14.29 -6.04 0.78
C TRP A 89 15.42 -7.07 0.85
N ALA A 90 15.23 -8.21 0.21
CA ALA A 90 16.24 -9.27 0.18
C ALA A 90 17.53 -8.76 -0.47
N SER A 91 17.42 -8.08 -1.61
CA SER A 91 18.56 -7.49 -2.30
C SER A 91 19.29 -6.47 -1.44
N THR A 92 18.53 -5.61 -0.77
CA THR A 92 19.10 -4.59 0.13
C THR A 92 19.84 -5.22 1.30
N LEU A 93 19.25 -6.28 1.89
CA LEU A 93 19.88 -6.98 3.00
C LEU A 93 21.17 -7.68 2.56
N ASP A 94 21.18 -8.27 1.36
CA ASP A 94 22.37 -8.91 0.83
C ASP A 94 23.48 -7.87 0.62
N SER A 95 23.16 -6.72 0.07
CA SER A 95 24.11 -5.63 -0.11
C SER A 95 24.66 -5.14 1.23
N PHE A 96 23.79 -5.01 2.21
CA PHE A 96 24.20 -4.61 3.56
C PHE A 96 25.12 -5.64 4.20
N LYS A 97 24.79 -6.92 4.04
CA LYS A 97 25.62 -8.01 4.56
C LYS A 97 27.03 -7.98 3.93
N ASP A 98 27.09 -7.82 2.62
CA ASP A 98 28.37 -7.73 1.92
C ASP A 98 29.19 -6.53 2.43
N PHE A 99 28.55 -5.40 2.66
CA PHE A 99 29.18 -4.21 3.18
C PHE A 99 29.78 -4.48 4.56
N VAL A 100 29.01 -5.10 5.46
CA VAL A 100 29.46 -5.43 6.82
C VAL A 100 30.59 -6.44 6.78
N ASP A 101 30.49 -7.49 5.95
CA ASP A 101 31.50 -8.54 5.85
C ASP A 101 32.84 -8.00 5.34
N ASN A 102 32.80 -6.90 4.58
CA ASN A 102 34.01 -6.29 4.01
C ASN A 102 34.58 -5.18 4.86
N GLN A 103 33.96 -4.85 6.00
CA GLN A 103 34.48 -3.82 6.89
C GLN A 103 35.34 -4.39 8.00
N SER A 104 36.28 -3.56 8.49
CA SER A 104 37.07 -3.93 9.66
C SER A 104 36.21 -3.81 10.92
N PRO A 105 36.57 -4.57 12.00
CA PRO A 105 35.83 -4.40 13.26
C PRO A 105 35.84 -2.98 13.81
N GLU A 106 36.87 -2.20 13.55
CA GLU A 106 36.95 -0.82 14.00
C GLU A 106 35.91 0.06 13.34
N ASP A 107 35.68 -0.11 12.02
CA ASP A 107 34.70 0.66 11.29
C ASP A 107 33.28 0.36 11.81
N ILE A 108 32.99 -0.92 12.05
CA ILE A 108 31.70 -1.35 12.59
C ILE A 108 31.48 -0.75 13.98
N LYS A 109 32.52 -0.79 14.82
CA LYS A 109 32.45 -0.27 16.18
C LYS A 109 32.19 1.23 16.20
N ASN A 110 32.84 1.98 15.30
CA ASN A 110 32.62 3.42 15.20
C ASN A 110 31.19 3.76 14.78
N ASP A 111 30.65 2.99 13.87
CA ASP A 111 29.28 3.22 13.39
C ASP A 111 28.24 3.02 14.49
N ASN A 112 28.54 2.21 15.48
CA ASN A 112 27.63 1.89 16.57
C ASN A 112 27.75 2.79 17.78
N GLN A 113 28.68 3.74 17.77
CA GLN A 113 28.84 4.66 18.89
C GLN A 113 27.73 5.71 18.91
N PRO A 114 27.12 5.96 20.07
CA PRO A 114 26.11 7.01 20.18
C PRO A 114 26.78 8.37 20.02
N ARG A 115 26.04 9.29 19.43
CA ARG A 115 26.52 10.66 19.19
C ARG A 115 25.87 11.64 20.15
#